data_1e11e626de499117d2be143d65e82ed7
#
_entry.id   1e11e626de499117d2be143d65e82ed7
#
_cell.length_a   1.000
_cell.length_b   1.000
_cell.length_c   1.000
_cell.angle_alpha   90.00
_cell.angle_beta   90.00
_cell.angle_gamma   90.00
#
_symmetry.space_group_name_H-M   'P 1'
#
loop_
_entity.id
_entity.type
_entity.pdbx_description
1 polymer ?
#
loop_
_entity_poly.entity_id
_entity_poly.type
_entity_poly.pdbx_seq_one_letter_code
_entity_poly.pdbx_strand_id
1 'polypeptide(L)'
;MTTSPETRLKRFLHYGRETGLYQPGNRLLQDYYVRDNLGAINTLVSEGKATETVSHIVKAFSDGYSAHPESLVFALAMCARTDNQALQQAAYNAVKTVCKAPRFLFLFVMFNDKLADPVSGRGHGWRRVVNEWYLQKTPLELAELVTRYRKRCGWSHKDIFKSSHIKSADVGQQAVIKYVVRGLKEAKEQFSERPEAQQVLAYLQNVEDFKHCEDEQHAARLLEIHSLSLEHIPSHFIKSKEVVNLSLFQEVINSPLYQEHSKSQEVINPPLYQDHSKFQEVINPPLYQEHGISQEIWNAIIPFLSLPDLVGNLKRLARLRLLKGNQPIVSKVVDALNNQATLADANLHPAQVLLALRNYENMNKNIPLVLPTGHIVLPLPSLPQPHVKVVHALNHLLTSSFKLLVPTGMRYLVAVDVRSQMVHGKCWQCSNVTPAQAAILQALCLVKAERDVTVLAFGADEVLIPVTLDREITLQQAQDRFKEIPNGPVDLTQPILWAKKNRKPVDVFVVLTDNQVKPGKVKPAVAIQQYRSALHLPNTKFVTCALSCSQIVVANPNDPLMLDIAGYDGHVPRIIEAFSRGAF
;
A
#
# COMPACT_ATOMS: atom_id res chain seq x y z
N MET A 1 -6.66 -23.48 -23.10
CA MET A 1 -6.65 -22.09 -23.63
C MET A 1 -5.89 -21.23 -22.63
N THR A 2 -4.95 -20.43 -23.06
CA THR A 2 -4.24 -19.49 -22.17
C THR A 2 -5.18 -18.35 -21.77
N THR A 3 -5.03 -17.81 -20.57
CA THR A 3 -5.78 -16.62 -20.13
C THR A 3 -5.63 -15.48 -21.14
N SER A 4 -6.72 -14.78 -21.45
CA SER A 4 -6.71 -13.71 -22.46
C SER A 4 -5.74 -12.57 -22.11
N PRO A 5 -5.16 -11.88 -23.08
CA PRO A 5 -4.26 -10.76 -22.81
C PRO A 5 -4.97 -9.61 -22.05
N GLU A 6 -6.28 -9.41 -22.26
CA GLU A 6 -7.06 -8.42 -21.51
C GLU A 6 -7.12 -8.80 -20.01
N THR A 7 -7.39 -10.07 -19.68
CA THR A 7 -7.42 -10.53 -18.29
C THR A 7 -6.04 -10.40 -17.64
N ARG A 8 -4.98 -10.75 -18.37
CA ARG A 8 -3.60 -10.60 -17.89
C ARG A 8 -3.28 -9.12 -17.60
N LEU A 9 -3.63 -8.22 -18.52
CA LEU A 9 -3.47 -6.78 -18.32
C LEU A 9 -4.27 -6.31 -17.10
N LYS A 10 -5.56 -6.64 -17.00
CA LYS A 10 -6.40 -6.23 -15.86
C LYS A 10 -5.84 -6.71 -14.52
N ARG A 11 -5.36 -7.95 -14.42
CA ARG A 11 -4.68 -8.48 -13.23
C ARG A 11 -3.46 -7.63 -12.87
N PHE A 12 -2.61 -7.30 -13.85
CA PHE A 12 -1.45 -6.44 -13.62
C PHE A 12 -1.85 -5.05 -13.11
N LEU A 13 -2.89 -4.45 -13.67
CA LEU A 13 -3.38 -3.13 -13.26
C LEU A 13 -3.91 -3.13 -11.81
N HIS A 14 -4.57 -4.22 -11.36
CA HIS A 14 -5.16 -4.30 -10.03
C HIS A 14 -4.16 -4.72 -8.95
N TYR A 15 -3.23 -5.64 -9.26
CA TYR A 15 -2.31 -6.18 -8.25
C TYR A 15 -0.87 -6.43 -8.73
N GLY A 16 -0.50 -5.90 -9.87
CA GLY A 16 0.90 -5.85 -10.33
C GLY A 16 1.43 -7.17 -10.90
N ARG A 17 0.57 -8.14 -11.28
CA ARG A 17 0.97 -9.39 -11.94
C ARG A 17 -0.03 -9.82 -12.99
N GLU A 18 0.46 -10.43 -14.07
CA GLU A 18 -0.39 -11.00 -15.12
C GLU A 18 -1.03 -12.36 -14.73
N THR A 19 -0.46 -13.04 -13.74
CA THR A 19 -0.92 -14.38 -13.30
C THR A 19 -2.05 -14.29 -12.28
N GLY A 20 -2.79 -15.39 -12.08
CA GLY A 20 -3.86 -15.48 -11.08
C GLY A 20 -3.35 -15.67 -9.64
N LEU A 21 -2.30 -14.95 -9.25
CA LEU A 21 -1.73 -14.98 -7.91
C LEU A 21 -1.47 -13.57 -7.40
N TYR A 22 -2.17 -13.18 -6.32
CA TYR A 22 -1.84 -11.99 -5.55
C TYR A 22 -0.84 -12.32 -4.44
N GLN A 23 0.20 -11.51 -4.34
CA GLN A 23 1.17 -11.56 -3.24
C GLN A 23 1.28 -10.16 -2.63
N PRO A 24 1.02 -9.99 -1.33
CA PRO A 24 1.30 -8.77 -0.58
C PRO A 24 2.77 -8.35 -0.64
N GLY A 25 3.03 -7.12 -0.26
CA GLY A 25 4.38 -6.58 -0.11
C GLY A 25 4.72 -5.51 -1.13
N ASN A 26 5.71 -4.70 -0.79
CA ASN A 26 6.20 -3.62 -1.64
C ASN A 26 7.01 -4.19 -2.81
N ARG A 27 6.79 -3.63 -3.99
CA ARG A 27 7.56 -3.94 -5.18
C ARG A 27 8.65 -2.89 -5.37
N LEU A 28 9.88 -3.35 -5.57
CA LEU A 28 10.97 -2.45 -5.88
C LEU A 28 10.74 -1.82 -7.26
N LEU A 29 10.63 -0.48 -7.30
CA LEU A 29 10.29 0.24 -8.53
C LEU A 29 11.31 0.02 -9.66
N GLN A 30 12.57 -0.18 -9.29
CA GLN A 30 13.64 -0.35 -10.27
C GLN A 30 13.73 -1.77 -10.82
N ASP A 31 13.47 -2.79 -10.02
CA ASP A 31 13.71 -4.18 -10.39
C ASP A 31 12.46 -4.87 -10.92
N TYR A 32 11.31 -4.52 -10.36
CA TYR A 32 10.06 -5.20 -10.69
C TYR A 32 9.38 -4.68 -11.95
N TYR A 33 9.35 -3.36 -12.15
CA TYR A 33 8.67 -2.73 -13.27
C TYR A 33 9.56 -2.71 -14.51
N VAL A 34 9.60 -3.84 -15.22
CA VAL A 34 10.31 -4.07 -16.49
C VAL A 34 9.35 -4.58 -17.57
N ARG A 35 9.71 -4.42 -18.85
CA ARG A 35 8.83 -4.78 -19.98
C ARG A 35 8.37 -6.25 -19.93
N ASP A 36 9.24 -7.15 -19.50
CA ASP A 36 8.98 -8.60 -19.46
C ASP A 36 7.88 -8.99 -18.46
N ASN A 37 7.65 -8.17 -17.44
CA ASN A 37 6.60 -8.41 -16.44
C ASN A 37 5.20 -7.97 -16.89
N LEU A 38 5.08 -7.31 -18.07
CA LEU A 38 3.82 -6.89 -18.66
C LEU A 38 3.80 -7.15 -20.18
N GLY A 39 3.84 -8.41 -20.56
CA GLY A 39 3.79 -8.84 -21.96
C GLY A 39 2.42 -8.69 -22.63
N ALA A 40 1.35 -8.59 -21.84
CA ALA A 40 -0.02 -8.47 -22.34
C ALA A 40 -0.22 -7.26 -23.25
N ILE A 41 0.45 -6.13 -22.99
CA ILE A 41 0.34 -4.93 -23.85
C ILE A 41 0.84 -5.23 -25.27
N ASN A 42 2.01 -5.87 -25.40
CA ASN A 42 2.55 -6.21 -26.71
C ASN A 42 1.61 -7.17 -27.48
N THR A 43 1.02 -8.12 -26.76
CA THR A 43 0.04 -9.05 -27.34
C THR A 43 -1.20 -8.30 -27.84
N LEU A 44 -1.77 -7.39 -27.04
CA LEU A 44 -2.94 -6.58 -27.42
C LEU A 44 -2.63 -5.67 -28.63
N VAL A 45 -1.44 -5.11 -28.70
CA VAL A 45 -1.00 -4.31 -29.85
C VAL A 45 -0.93 -5.17 -31.10
N SER A 46 -0.35 -6.37 -31.03
CA SER A 46 -0.26 -7.30 -32.17
C SER A 46 -1.62 -7.84 -32.63
N GLU A 47 -2.60 -7.93 -31.71
CA GLU A 47 -4.00 -8.29 -32.02
C GLU A 47 -4.84 -7.11 -32.58
N GLY A 48 -4.26 -5.92 -32.73
CA GLY A 48 -4.97 -4.73 -33.22
C GLY A 48 -5.84 -4.03 -32.18
N LYS A 49 -5.73 -4.39 -30.89
CA LYS A 49 -6.51 -3.84 -29.76
C LYS A 49 -5.74 -2.76 -28.98
N ALA A 50 -4.86 -2.04 -29.66
CA ALA A 50 -3.98 -1.06 -29.03
C ALA A 50 -4.73 0.02 -28.21
N THR A 51 -5.80 0.60 -28.77
CA THR A 51 -6.58 1.66 -28.09
C THR A 51 -7.37 1.16 -26.89
N GLU A 52 -7.80 -0.10 -26.87
CA GLU A 52 -8.50 -0.73 -25.74
C GLU A 52 -7.59 -0.84 -24.51
N THR A 53 -6.27 -0.96 -24.71
CA THR A 53 -5.28 -1.05 -23.64
C THR A 53 -5.36 0.16 -22.70
N VAL A 54 -5.38 1.38 -23.25
CA VAL A 54 -5.49 2.61 -22.44
C VAL A 54 -6.87 2.73 -21.78
N SER A 55 -7.93 2.28 -22.45
CA SER A 55 -9.26 2.24 -21.87
C SER A 55 -9.32 1.35 -20.63
N HIS A 56 -8.65 0.20 -20.62
CA HIS A 56 -8.52 -0.66 -19.44
C HIS A 56 -7.75 0.02 -18.30
N ILE A 57 -6.66 0.76 -18.62
CA ILE A 57 -5.88 1.50 -17.59
C ILE A 57 -6.75 2.60 -16.96
N VAL A 58 -7.45 3.40 -17.75
CA VAL A 58 -8.34 4.47 -17.28
C VAL A 58 -9.49 3.89 -16.46
N LYS A 59 -10.09 2.78 -16.90
CA LYS A 59 -11.15 2.10 -16.18
C LYS A 59 -10.65 1.59 -14.83
N ALA A 60 -9.53 0.87 -14.77
CA ALA A 60 -8.96 0.38 -13.51
C ALA A 60 -8.64 1.52 -12.53
N PHE A 61 -8.21 2.69 -13.05
CA PHE A 61 -8.05 3.89 -12.24
C PHE A 61 -9.40 4.42 -11.72
N SER A 62 -10.43 4.47 -12.57
CA SER A 62 -11.76 4.98 -12.23
C SER A 62 -12.53 4.06 -11.27
N ASP A 63 -12.29 2.76 -11.32
CA ASP A 63 -12.82 1.78 -10.38
C ASP A 63 -12.29 2.01 -8.94
N GLY A 64 -11.31 2.91 -8.80
CA GLY A 64 -10.83 3.46 -7.53
C GLY A 64 -9.99 2.49 -6.71
N TYR A 65 -9.64 1.32 -7.26
CA TYR A 65 -8.90 0.32 -6.52
C TYR A 65 -7.79 -0.35 -7.33
N SER A 66 -6.58 -0.21 -6.83
CA SER A 66 -5.40 -1.00 -7.20
C SER A 66 -4.53 -1.20 -5.97
N ALA A 67 -4.12 -2.44 -5.69
CA ALA A 67 -3.20 -2.73 -4.60
C ALA A 67 -1.82 -2.10 -4.84
N HIS A 68 -1.46 -1.93 -6.11
CA HIS A 68 -0.20 -1.32 -6.55
C HIS A 68 -0.48 -0.25 -7.61
N PRO A 69 -0.87 0.97 -7.21
CA PRO A 69 -1.17 2.06 -8.15
C PRO A 69 -0.02 2.38 -9.13
N GLU A 70 1.21 2.05 -8.74
CA GLU A 70 2.40 2.15 -9.59
C GLU A 70 2.27 1.32 -10.87
N SER A 71 1.53 0.21 -10.83
CA SER A 71 1.27 -0.66 -11.99
C SER A 71 0.48 0.04 -13.08
N LEU A 72 -0.48 0.90 -12.70
CA LEU A 72 -1.25 1.72 -13.63
C LEU A 72 -0.34 2.71 -14.37
N VAL A 73 0.53 3.37 -13.60
CA VAL A 73 1.46 4.37 -14.15
C VAL A 73 2.52 3.71 -15.03
N PHE A 74 3.02 2.54 -14.64
CA PHE A 74 3.97 1.77 -15.44
C PHE A 74 3.35 1.33 -16.78
N ALA A 75 2.15 0.75 -16.74
CA ALA A 75 1.43 0.35 -17.96
C ALA A 75 1.18 1.55 -18.89
N LEU A 76 0.82 2.71 -18.32
CA LEU A 76 0.65 3.94 -19.09
C LEU A 76 1.97 4.41 -19.72
N ALA A 77 3.09 4.34 -19.01
CA ALA A 77 4.41 4.67 -19.52
C ALA A 77 4.86 3.71 -20.64
N MET A 78 4.56 2.41 -20.50
CA MET A 78 4.80 1.44 -21.58
C MET A 78 4.02 1.80 -22.85
N CYS A 79 2.72 2.15 -22.73
CA CYS A 79 1.91 2.60 -23.86
C CYS A 79 2.46 3.89 -24.50
N ALA A 80 3.00 4.81 -23.68
CA ALA A 80 3.60 6.05 -24.16
C ALA A 80 4.96 5.85 -24.87
N ARG A 81 5.60 4.68 -24.69
CA ARG A 81 6.89 4.30 -25.29
C ARG A 81 6.77 3.18 -26.33
N THR A 82 5.61 3.04 -26.93
CA THR A 82 5.37 2.14 -28.05
C THR A 82 5.59 2.84 -29.40
N ASP A 83 5.88 2.08 -30.44
CA ASP A 83 5.96 2.58 -31.82
C ASP A 83 4.57 2.84 -32.45
N ASN A 84 3.51 2.34 -31.81
CA ASN A 84 2.13 2.58 -32.24
C ASN A 84 1.69 4.01 -31.87
N GLN A 85 1.62 4.91 -32.85
CA GLN A 85 1.30 6.32 -32.65
C GLN A 85 -0.07 6.55 -32.01
N ALA A 86 -1.09 5.75 -32.36
CA ALA A 86 -2.43 5.88 -31.80
C ALA A 86 -2.43 5.53 -30.30
N LEU A 87 -1.76 4.44 -29.92
CA LEU A 87 -1.60 4.04 -28.54
C LEU A 87 -0.79 5.06 -27.74
N GLN A 88 0.30 5.54 -28.30
CA GLN A 88 1.14 6.58 -27.68
C GLN A 88 0.34 7.86 -27.40
N GLN A 89 -0.43 8.34 -28.37
CA GLN A 89 -1.26 9.53 -28.21
C GLN A 89 -2.37 9.31 -27.17
N ALA A 90 -3.03 8.14 -27.17
CA ALA A 90 -4.03 7.78 -26.18
C ALA A 90 -3.43 7.74 -24.77
N ALA A 91 -2.23 7.17 -24.62
CA ALA A 91 -1.52 7.14 -23.33
C ALA A 91 -1.19 8.55 -22.82
N TYR A 92 -0.68 9.44 -23.66
CA TYR A 92 -0.41 10.82 -23.27
C TYR A 92 -1.69 11.56 -22.83
N ASN A 93 -2.79 11.36 -23.53
CA ASN A 93 -4.07 11.98 -23.14
C ASN A 93 -4.57 11.47 -21.78
N ALA A 94 -4.30 10.21 -21.44
CA ALA A 94 -4.70 9.60 -20.16
C ALA A 94 -3.83 10.01 -18.96
N VAL A 95 -2.65 10.61 -19.16
CA VAL A 95 -1.76 11.04 -18.06
C VAL A 95 -2.47 11.95 -17.07
N LYS A 96 -3.24 12.92 -17.54
CA LYS A 96 -3.97 13.86 -16.68
C LYS A 96 -5.01 13.16 -15.80
N THR A 97 -5.60 12.09 -16.28
CA THR A 97 -6.59 11.28 -15.55
C THR A 97 -5.94 10.36 -14.55
N VAL A 98 -4.95 9.58 -14.98
CA VAL A 98 -4.31 8.54 -14.15
C VAL A 98 -3.30 9.14 -13.16
N CYS A 99 -2.54 10.16 -13.60
CA CYS A 99 -1.51 10.78 -12.78
C CYS A 99 -2.02 12.05 -12.05
N LYS A 100 -3.22 12.02 -11.43
CA LYS A 100 -3.76 13.17 -10.71
C LYS A 100 -2.85 13.65 -9.58
N ALA A 101 -2.33 12.73 -8.77
CA ALA A 101 -1.43 13.07 -7.69
C ALA A 101 0.00 13.32 -8.21
N PRO A 102 0.73 14.30 -7.67
CA PRO A 102 2.10 14.62 -8.09
C PRO A 102 3.05 13.43 -8.07
N ARG A 103 2.92 12.55 -7.07
CA ARG A 103 3.74 11.33 -6.97
C ARG A 103 3.62 10.44 -8.21
N PHE A 104 2.45 10.38 -8.82
CA PHE A 104 2.22 9.56 -10.01
C PHE A 104 2.79 10.22 -11.28
N LEU A 105 2.81 11.56 -11.35
CA LEU A 105 3.54 12.23 -12.42
C LEU A 105 5.05 11.96 -12.35
N PHE A 106 5.64 12.04 -11.15
CA PHE A 106 7.06 11.70 -10.96
C PHE A 106 7.36 10.24 -11.35
N LEU A 107 6.48 9.31 -10.97
CA LEU A 107 6.58 7.91 -11.39
C LEU A 107 6.47 7.75 -12.91
N PHE A 108 5.53 8.44 -13.54
CA PHE A 108 5.38 8.42 -14.99
C PHE A 108 6.64 8.91 -15.71
N VAL A 109 7.21 10.02 -15.23
CA VAL A 109 8.47 10.57 -15.76
C VAL A 109 9.59 9.56 -15.61
N MET A 110 9.75 8.98 -14.41
CA MET A 110 10.78 7.97 -14.13
C MET A 110 10.62 6.72 -15.01
N PHE A 111 9.42 6.16 -15.10
CA PHE A 111 9.18 4.98 -15.93
C PHE A 111 9.35 5.28 -17.42
N ASN A 112 8.90 6.45 -17.85
CA ASN A 112 9.07 6.89 -19.24
C ASN A 112 10.55 7.00 -19.63
N ASP A 113 11.40 7.51 -18.74
CA ASP A 113 12.85 7.54 -18.96
C ASP A 113 13.49 6.15 -18.91
N LYS A 114 13.08 5.32 -17.95
CA LYS A 114 13.60 3.95 -17.82
C LYS A 114 13.28 3.08 -19.04
N LEU A 115 12.12 3.30 -19.65
CA LEU A 115 11.65 2.57 -20.83
C LEU A 115 12.14 3.18 -22.15
N ALA A 116 12.83 4.32 -22.12
CA ALA A 116 13.36 4.96 -23.32
C ALA A 116 14.57 4.19 -23.86
N ASP A 117 14.63 4.08 -25.18
CA ASP A 117 15.88 3.66 -25.81
C ASP A 117 16.97 4.73 -25.60
N PRO A 118 18.23 4.33 -25.39
CA PRO A 118 19.32 5.26 -25.10
C PRO A 118 19.48 6.40 -26.12
N VAL A 119 19.05 6.19 -27.35
CA VAL A 119 19.17 7.15 -28.46
C VAL A 119 17.91 8.02 -28.62
N SER A 120 16.78 7.60 -28.07
CA SER A 120 15.51 8.33 -28.22
C SER A 120 15.33 9.37 -27.13
N GLY A 121 15.19 10.64 -27.51
CA GLY A 121 14.80 11.71 -26.60
C GLY A 121 13.37 11.56 -26.07
N ARG A 122 12.95 12.47 -25.17
CA ARG A 122 11.59 12.43 -24.57
C ARG A 122 10.46 12.80 -25.54
N GLY A 123 10.76 13.40 -26.68
CA GLY A 123 9.80 13.78 -27.70
C GLY A 123 8.89 14.96 -27.35
N HIS A 124 8.20 15.50 -28.36
CA HIS A 124 7.27 16.62 -28.21
C HIS A 124 6.01 16.24 -27.42
N GLY A 125 5.49 15.05 -27.61
CA GLY A 125 4.29 14.55 -26.89
C GLY A 125 4.48 14.53 -25.39
N TRP A 126 5.62 14.05 -24.90
CA TRP A 126 5.98 14.05 -23.48
C TRP A 126 6.03 15.48 -22.90
N ARG A 127 6.75 16.39 -23.59
CA ARG A 127 6.85 17.80 -23.14
C ARG A 127 5.49 18.46 -23.06
N ARG A 128 4.65 18.29 -24.08
CA ARG A 128 3.31 18.85 -24.11
C ARG A 128 2.49 18.36 -22.93
N VAL A 129 2.39 17.07 -22.71
CA VAL A 129 1.54 16.48 -21.67
C VAL A 129 2.01 16.85 -20.26
N VAL A 130 3.31 16.88 -20.02
CA VAL A 130 3.86 17.28 -18.71
C VAL A 130 3.60 18.77 -18.46
N ASN A 131 3.84 19.63 -19.46
CA ASN A 131 3.55 21.06 -19.32
C ASN A 131 2.06 21.33 -19.07
N GLU A 132 1.17 20.70 -19.84
CA GLU A 132 -0.26 20.80 -19.65
C GLU A 132 -0.72 20.31 -18.27
N TRP A 133 -0.07 19.27 -17.72
CA TRP A 133 -0.36 18.76 -16.39
C TRP A 133 -0.09 19.81 -15.30
N TYR A 134 0.98 20.58 -15.42
CA TYR A 134 1.28 21.68 -14.49
C TYR A 134 0.41 22.91 -14.75
N LEU A 135 0.25 23.30 -16.01
CA LEU A 135 -0.39 24.58 -16.39
C LEU A 135 -1.92 24.57 -16.29
N GLN A 136 -2.55 23.40 -16.11
CA GLN A 136 -3.98 23.32 -15.81
C GLN A 136 -4.34 23.78 -14.39
N LYS A 137 -3.34 24.01 -13.52
CA LYS A 137 -3.51 24.43 -12.14
C LYS A 137 -3.51 25.95 -12.05
N THR A 138 -4.27 26.51 -11.11
CA THR A 138 -4.15 27.92 -10.79
C THR A 138 -2.75 28.26 -10.28
N PRO A 139 -2.31 29.52 -10.33
CA PRO A 139 -1.00 29.94 -9.83
C PRO A 139 -0.75 29.52 -8.38
N LEU A 140 -1.76 29.63 -7.50
CA LEU A 140 -1.62 29.26 -6.09
C LEU A 140 -1.53 27.74 -5.92
N GLU A 141 -2.40 26.96 -6.57
CA GLU A 141 -2.31 25.49 -6.55
C GLU A 141 -0.97 24.98 -7.08
N LEU A 142 -0.42 25.66 -8.10
CA LEU A 142 0.92 25.34 -8.62
C LEU A 142 2.00 25.64 -7.59
N ALA A 143 1.91 26.78 -6.88
CA ALA A 143 2.85 27.15 -5.83
C ALA A 143 2.81 26.16 -4.66
N GLU A 144 1.62 25.77 -4.19
CA GLU A 144 1.44 24.75 -3.16
C GLU A 144 2.06 23.41 -3.58
N LEU A 145 1.79 22.98 -4.80
CA LEU A 145 2.29 21.72 -5.34
C LEU A 145 3.82 21.68 -5.38
N VAL A 146 4.47 22.71 -5.91
CA VAL A 146 5.93 22.71 -6.08
C VAL A 146 6.70 22.90 -4.77
N THR A 147 6.07 23.50 -3.77
CA THR A 147 6.66 23.69 -2.44
C THR A 147 6.49 22.45 -1.57
N ARG A 148 5.39 21.71 -1.71
CA ARG A 148 5.05 20.51 -0.97
C ARG A 148 5.87 19.29 -1.39
N TYR A 149 6.07 19.07 -2.68
CA TYR A 149 6.76 17.87 -3.19
C TYR A 149 8.13 18.23 -3.75
N ARG A 150 9.20 18.09 -2.96
CA ARG A 150 10.57 18.53 -3.36
C ARG A 150 11.22 17.61 -4.39
N LYS A 151 11.33 16.33 -4.07
CA LYS A 151 11.97 15.33 -4.94
C LYS A 151 11.31 13.96 -4.72
N ARG A 152 11.00 13.26 -5.81
CA ARG A 152 10.48 11.89 -5.79
C ARG A 152 11.03 11.11 -7.00
N CYS A 153 11.30 9.83 -6.82
CA CYS A 153 11.75 8.93 -7.89
C CYS A 153 12.97 9.46 -8.68
N GLY A 154 13.91 10.13 -8.00
CA GLY A 154 15.08 10.73 -8.64
C GLY A 154 14.84 12.11 -9.29
N TRP A 155 13.59 12.58 -9.40
CA TRP A 155 13.22 13.81 -10.07
C TRP A 155 12.76 14.90 -9.08
N SER A 156 13.08 16.17 -9.40
CA SER A 156 12.52 17.36 -8.77
C SER A 156 11.67 18.14 -9.77
N HIS A 157 10.81 19.05 -9.28
CA HIS A 157 10.06 19.96 -10.17
C HIS A 157 11.02 20.79 -11.04
N LYS A 158 12.15 21.21 -10.48
CA LYS A 158 13.20 21.94 -11.23
C LYS A 158 13.72 21.15 -12.42
N ASP A 159 13.99 19.86 -12.24
CA ASP A 159 14.48 18.97 -13.30
C ASP A 159 13.42 18.79 -14.39
N ILE A 160 12.16 18.58 -13.98
CA ILE A 160 11.03 18.44 -14.91
C ILE A 160 10.80 19.73 -15.69
N PHE A 161 10.79 20.90 -15.04
CA PHE A 161 10.56 22.20 -15.69
C PHE A 161 11.66 22.51 -16.71
N LYS A 162 12.91 22.23 -16.37
CA LYS A 162 14.04 22.37 -17.32
C LYS A 162 13.93 21.43 -18.51
N SER A 163 13.59 20.17 -18.26
CA SER A 163 13.53 19.13 -19.31
C SER A 163 12.33 19.31 -20.23
N SER A 164 11.20 19.81 -19.72
CA SER A 164 9.97 20.05 -20.49
C SER A 164 9.97 21.42 -21.16
N HIS A 165 10.91 22.32 -20.81
CA HIS A 165 10.95 23.72 -21.26
C HIS A 165 9.61 24.43 -21.00
N ILE A 166 9.06 24.27 -19.79
CA ILE A 166 7.76 24.81 -19.43
C ILE A 166 7.71 26.33 -19.58
N LYS A 167 6.65 26.82 -20.20
CA LYS A 167 6.33 28.24 -20.35
C LYS A 167 4.85 28.46 -20.13
N SER A 168 4.46 29.56 -19.50
CA SER A 168 3.08 29.95 -19.28
C SER A 168 2.81 31.36 -19.84
N ALA A 169 1.56 31.62 -20.23
CA ALA A 169 1.07 32.94 -20.51
C ALA A 169 0.59 33.68 -19.23
N ASP A 170 0.24 32.92 -18.17
CA ASP A 170 -0.23 33.42 -16.89
C ASP A 170 0.95 33.97 -16.07
N VAL A 171 0.85 35.21 -15.59
CA VAL A 171 1.91 35.90 -14.85
C VAL A 171 2.19 35.24 -13.49
N GLY A 172 1.14 34.81 -12.78
CA GLY A 172 1.30 34.11 -11.51
C GLY A 172 2.02 32.76 -11.67
N GLN A 173 1.66 32.00 -12.72
CA GLN A 173 2.39 30.74 -13.04
C GLN A 173 3.82 31.01 -13.47
N GLN A 174 4.10 32.10 -14.22
CA GLN A 174 5.47 32.49 -14.56
C GLN A 174 6.31 32.77 -13.31
N ALA A 175 5.72 33.44 -12.30
CA ALA A 175 6.41 33.68 -11.01
C ALA A 175 6.73 32.38 -10.30
N VAL A 176 5.83 31.38 -10.27
CA VAL A 176 6.10 30.04 -9.70
C VAL A 176 7.20 29.32 -10.47
N ILE A 177 7.13 29.33 -11.80
CA ILE A 177 8.16 28.70 -12.65
C ILE A 177 9.54 29.33 -12.38
N LYS A 178 9.59 30.65 -12.28
CA LYS A 178 10.82 31.37 -11.97
C LYS A 178 11.35 31.00 -10.58
N TYR A 179 10.47 30.94 -9.56
CA TYR A 179 10.83 30.49 -8.21
C TYR A 179 11.45 29.08 -8.22
N VAL A 180 10.83 28.12 -8.90
CA VAL A 180 11.33 26.73 -8.94
C VAL A 180 12.70 26.65 -9.62
N VAL A 181 12.92 27.42 -10.68
CA VAL A 181 14.16 27.33 -11.49
C VAL A 181 15.28 28.16 -10.87
N ARG A 182 14.99 29.36 -10.33
CA ARG A 182 15.94 30.37 -9.92
C ARG A 182 15.88 30.79 -8.46
N GLY A 183 14.80 30.49 -7.75
CA GLY A 183 14.59 30.86 -6.35
C GLY A 183 13.73 32.11 -6.17
N LEU A 184 13.37 32.38 -4.89
CA LEU A 184 12.42 33.44 -4.53
C LEU A 184 12.95 34.84 -4.87
N LYS A 185 14.24 35.11 -4.67
CA LYS A 185 14.85 36.41 -4.93
C LYS A 185 14.60 36.86 -6.37
N GLU A 186 14.99 36.03 -7.34
CA GLU A 186 14.81 36.36 -8.76
C GLU A 186 13.32 36.41 -9.18
N ALA A 187 12.45 35.60 -8.54
CA ALA A 187 11.03 35.69 -8.79
C ALA A 187 10.45 37.02 -8.32
N LYS A 188 10.85 37.52 -7.15
CA LYS A 188 10.44 38.82 -6.64
C LYS A 188 10.97 39.99 -7.48
N GLU A 189 12.25 39.98 -7.85
CA GLU A 189 12.86 41.00 -8.70
C GLU A 189 12.10 41.18 -10.02
N GLN A 190 11.55 40.11 -10.59
CA GLN A 190 10.87 40.12 -11.87
C GLN A 190 9.37 40.43 -11.78
N PHE A 191 8.70 40.00 -10.68
CA PHE A 191 7.24 39.97 -10.62
C PHE A 191 6.62 40.74 -9.44
N SER A 192 7.40 41.39 -8.56
CA SER A 192 6.86 42.12 -7.40
C SER A 192 5.91 43.26 -7.74
N GLU A 193 6.06 43.89 -8.90
CA GLU A 193 5.20 44.95 -9.34
C GLU A 193 3.94 44.47 -10.10
N ARG A 194 3.80 43.13 -10.28
CA ARG A 194 2.68 42.53 -11.00
C ARG A 194 1.57 42.11 -10.03
N PRO A 195 0.38 42.75 -10.08
CA PRO A 195 -0.73 42.40 -9.17
C PRO A 195 -1.11 40.91 -9.21
N GLU A 196 -1.07 40.30 -10.40
CA GLU A 196 -1.45 38.90 -10.62
C GLU A 196 -0.49 37.90 -9.93
N ALA A 197 0.74 38.33 -9.61
CA ALA A 197 1.72 37.50 -8.95
C ALA A 197 1.81 37.69 -7.43
N GLN A 198 1.20 38.76 -6.88
CA GLN A 198 1.40 39.14 -5.47
C GLN A 198 0.95 38.08 -4.49
N GLN A 199 -0.23 37.47 -4.70
CA GLN A 199 -0.73 36.39 -3.83
C GLN A 199 0.22 35.19 -3.81
N VAL A 200 0.70 34.82 -4.97
CA VAL A 200 1.64 33.69 -5.12
C VAL A 200 2.99 34.01 -4.47
N LEU A 201 3.52 35.20 -4.69
CA LEU A 201 4.79 35.62 -4.08
C LEU A 201 4.69 35.71 -2.55
N ALA A 202 3.54 36.16 -2.01
CA ALA A 202 3.28 36.17 -0.58
C ALA A 202 3.27 34.73 -0.01
N TYR A 203 2.58 33.80 -0.66
CA TYR A 203 2.58 32.38 -0.27
C TYR A 203 3.99 31.78 -0.30
N LEU A 204 4.74 32.01 -1.38
CA LEU A 204 6.11 31.52 -1.52
C LEU A 204 7.05 32.09 -0.45
N GLN A 205 6.85 33.38 -0.07
CA GLN A 205 7.58 33.99 1.03
C GLN A 205 7.29 33.28 2.35
N ASN A 206 6.02 33.05 2.68
CA ASN A 206 5.63 32.36 3.90
C ASN A 206 6.26 30.95 4.00
N VAL A 207 6.33 30.23 2.86
CA VAL A 207 6.99 28.92 2.80
C VAL A 207 8.51 29.06 3.02
N GLU A 208 9.16 30.08 2.45
CA GLU A 208 10.60 30.29 2.67
C GLU A 208 10.88 30.75 4.10
N ASP A 209 10.06 31.61 4.70
CA ASP A 209 10.17 32.02 6.10
C ASP A 209 10.05 30.82 7.03
N PHE A 210 9.11 29.92 6.76
CA PHE A 210 9.00 28.65 7.49
C PHE A 210 10.24 27.75 7.30
N LYS A 211 10.79 27.65 6.09
CA LYS A 211 11.99 26.84 5.84
C LYS A 211 13.24 27.33 6.56
N HIS A 212 13.31 28.63 6.82
CA HIS A 212 14.46 29.27 7.50
C HIS A 212 14.21 29.56 8.98
N CYS A 213 13.02 29.23 9.48
CA CYS A 213 12.69 29.36 10.89
C CYS A 213 13.51 28.37 11.73
N GLU A 214 14.15 28.85 12.79
CA GLU A 214 14.93 28.02 13.73
C GLU A 214 14.16 27.71 15.01
N ASP A 215 13.18 28.55 15.39
CA ASP A 215 12.36 28.38 16.58
C ASP A 215 11.16 27.46 16.33
N GLU A 216 11.02 26.42 17.15
CA GLU A 216 9.96 25.40 17.01
C GLU A 216 8.56 25.94 17.27
N GLN A 217 8.40 26.89 18.23
CA GLN A 217 7.09 27.47 18.55
C GLN A 217 6.66 28.43 17.43
N HIS A 218 7.61 29.19 16.89
CA HIS A 218 7.33 30.06 15.74
C HIS A 218 7.02 29.23 14.50
N ALA A 219 7.75 28.16 14.24
CA ALA A 219 7.48 27.21 13.16
C ALA A 219 6.07 26.59 13.28
N ALA A 220 5.67 26.16 14.50
CA ALA A 220 4.34 25.62 14.72
C ALA A 220 3.23 26.65 14.39
N ARG A 221 3.42 27.93 14.78
CA ARG A 221 2.48 29.01 14.43
C ARG A 221 2.40 29.25 12.92
N LEU A 222 3.53 29.25 12.21
CA LEU A 222 3.56 29.41 10.76
C LEU A 222 2.84 28.26 10.04
N LEU A 223 2.99 27.01 10.54
CA LEU A 223 2.24 25.86 10.05
C LEU A 223 0.73 26.04 10.15
N GLU A 224 0.24 26.49 11.32
CA GLU A 224 -1.18 26.71 11.55
C GLU A 224 -1.74 27.86 10.71
N ILE A 225 -1.06 29.03 10.72
CA ILE A 225 -1.52 30.25 10.03
C ILE A 225 -1.58 30.03 8.52
N HIS A 226 -0.58 29.35 7.95
CA HIS A 226 -0.45 29.16 6.50
C HIS A 226 -0.93 27.79 6.02
N SER A 227 -1.52 26.98 6.90
CA SER A 227 -2.01 25.62 6.59
C SER A 227 -0.98 24.77 5.85
N LEU A 228 0.28 24.84 6.29
CA LEU A 228 1.37 24.10 5.68
C LEU A 228 1.30 22.60 6.10
N SER A 229 1.75 21.73 5.22
CA SER A 229 1.68 20.28 5.42
C SER A 229 2.98 19.69 5.98
N LEU A 230 2.93 18.42 6.40
CA LEU A 230 4.07 17.66 6.91
C LEU A 230 5.28 17.69 5.95
N GLU A 231 5.04 17.72 4.65
CA GLU A 231 6.07 17.73 3.62
C GLU A 231 6.86 19.05 3.54
N HIS A 232 6.34 20.13 4.10
CA HIS A 232 7.05 21.42 4.17
C HIS A 232 8.08 21.46 5.29
N ILE A 233 7.99 20.60 6.32
CA ILE A 233 8.85 20.64 7.49
C ILE A 233 10.33 20.54 7.08
N PRO A 234 11.16 21.52 7.48
CA PRO A 234 12.58 21.51 7.20
C PRO A 234 13.31 20.36 7.91
N SER A 235 14.40 19.88 7.30
CA SER A 235 15.16 18.76 7.84
C SER A 235 15.80 19.03 9.21
N HIS A 236 16.10 20.29 9.55
CA HIS A 236 16.68 20.65 10.85
C HIS A 236 15.69 20.48 12.02
N PHE A 237 14.36 20.49 11.77
CA PHE A 237 13.37 20.13 12.78
C PHE A 237 13.19 18.60 12.92
N ILE A 238 13.76 17.83 12.00
CA ILE A 238 13.75 16.36 12.07
C ILE A 238 14.96 15.95 12.90
N LYS A 239 14.84 15.99 14.24
CA LYS A 239 15.92 15.64 15.14
C LYS A 239 16.17 14.13 15.11
N SER A 240 17.44 13.76 14.90
CA SER A 240 17.91 12.41 15.18
C SER A 240 18.04 12.27 16.70
N LYS A 241 17.14 11.53 17.34
CA LYS A 241 17.38 11.08 18.72
C LYS A 241 18.32 9.88 18.63
N GLU A 242 19.58 10.08 18.96
CA GLU A 242 20.48 8.98 19.24
C GLU A 242 19.87 8.17 20.39
N VAL A 243 19.51 6.93 20.10
CA VAL A 243 19.20 5.98 21.18
C VAL A 243 20.50 5.75 21.92
N VAL A 244 20.52 6.14 23.19
CA VAL A 244 21.64 5.97 24.12
C VAL A 244 22.08 4.50 24.08
N ASN A 245 23.07 4.20 23.26
CA ASN A 245 23.96 3.03 23.30
C ASN A 245 24.69 2.78 21.95
N LEU A 246 24.99 3.84 21.19
CA LEU A 246 25.97 3.71 20.10
C LEU A 246 27.34 3.22 20.63
N SER A 247 27.70 3.56 21.88
CA SER A 247 28.94 3.11 22.51
C SER A 247 28.99 1.59 22.71
N LEU A 248 27.91 0.96 23.17
CA LEU A 248 27.84 -0.49 23.32
C LEU A 248 27.86 -1.22 21.96
N PHE A 249 27.27 -0.64 20.93
CA PHE A 249 27.30 -1.19 19.57
C PHE A 249 28.68 -1.04 18.94
N GLN A 250 29.33 0.10 19.13
CA GLN A 250 30.72 0.31 18.68
C GLN A 250 31.70 -0.57 19.46
N GLU A 251 31.47 -0.81 20.75
CA GLU A 251 32.27 -1.76 21.52
C GLU A 251 32.10 -3.21 21.04
N VAL A 252 30.87 -3.61 20.65
CA VAL A 252 30.62 -4.95 20.06
C VAL A 252 31.26 -5.09 18.68
N ILE A 253 31.14 -4.07 17.82
CA ILE A 253 31.77 -4.08 16.47
C ILE A 253 33.29 -4.01 16.56
N ASN A 254 33.83 -3.29 17.54
CA ASN A 254 35.27 -3.14 17.76
C ASN A 254 35.85 -4.24 18.65
N SER A 255 35.04 -5.20 19.10
CA SER A 255 35.55 -6.33 19.90
C SER A 255 36.46 -7.21 19.05
N PRO A 256 37.60 -7.69 19.63
CA PRO A 256 38.52 -8.57 18.92
C PRO A 256 37.83 -9.81 18.32
N LEU A 257 36.83 -10.36 19.03
CA LEU A 257 36.03 -11.50 18.58
C LEU A 257 35.22 -11.22 17.30
N TYR A 258 34.69 -9.99 17.13
CA TYR A 258 33.95 -9.61 15.93
C TYR A 258 34.89 -9.42 14.73
N GLN A 259 36.06 -8.82 14.98
CA GLN A 259 37.07 -8.60 13.92
C GLN A 259 37.76 -9.88 13.47
N GLU A 260 37.96 -10.86 14.35
CA GLU A 260 38.49 -12.19 13.97
C GLU A 260 37.48 -13.01 13.17
N HIS A 261 36.18 -12.97 13.52
CA HIS A 261 35.15 -13.68 12.78
C HIS A 261 34.88 -13.09 11.40
N SER A 262 35.00 -11.78 11.22
CA SER A 262 34.84 -11.15 9.90
C SER A 262 35.98 -11.51 8.94
N LYS A 263 37.18 -11.80 9.45
CA LYS A 263 38.34 -12.25 8.66
C LYS A 263 38.30 -13.73 8.29
N SER A 264 37.62 -14.56 9.08
CA SER A 264 37.50 -16.01 8.82
C SER A 264 36.35 -16.37 7.88
N GLN A 265 35.47 -15.45 7.53
CA GLN A 265 34.36 -15.67 6.60
C GLN A 265 34.68 -15.41 5.12
N GLU A 266 35.91 -15.04 4.77
CA GLU A 266 36.35 -14.91 3.37
C GLU A 266 36.33 -16.25 2.58
N VAL A 267 36.08 -17.39 3.22
CA VAL A 267 36.18 -18.72 2.61
C VAL A 267 34.81 -19.37 2.29
N ILE A 268 33.68 -18.83 2.78
CA ILE A 268 32.33 -19.37 2.47
C ILE A 268 31.39 -18.20 2.19
N ASN A 269 31.43 -17.68 0.98
CA ASN A 269 30.49 -16.65 0.52
C ASN A 269 29.37 -17.25 -0.33
N PRO A 270 28.11 -17.26 0.11
CA PRO A 270 26.98 -17.26 -0.81
C PRO A 270 26.83 -15.86 -1.45
N PRO A 271 26.41 -15.76 -2.71
CA PRO A 271 26.45 -14.52 -3.53
C PRO A 271 25.57 -13.35 -3.04
N LEU A 272 24.94 -13.44 -1.87
CA LEU A 272 23.98 -12.46 -1.35
C LEU A 272 24.59 -11.32 -0.51
N TYR A 273 25.92 -11.31 -0.26
CA TYR A 273 26.55 -10.38 0.69
C TYR A 273 27.67 -9.52 0.11
N GLN A 274 27.76 -9.35 -1.20
CA GLN A 274 28.81 -8.52 -1.82
C GLN A 274 28.53 -7.01 -1.83
N ASP A 275 27.39 -6.56 -1.29
CA ASP A 275 27.06 -5.12 -1.24
C ASP A 275 27.26 -4.58 0.17
N HIS A 276 28.42 -3.97 0.41
CA HIS A 276 28.75 -3.29 1.68
C HIS A 276 27.75 -2.19 2.07
N SER A 277 27.03 -1.60 1.10
CA SER A 277 25.98 -0.60 1.38
C SER A 277 24.78 -1.21 2.08
N LYS A 278 24.41 -2.43 1.72
CA LYS A 278 23.33 -3.19 2.38
C LYS A 278 23.74 -3.69 3.76
N PHE A 279 25.02 -3.92 3.99
CA PHE A 279 25.55 -4.31 5.30
C PHE A 279 25.50 -3.14 6.28
N GLN A 280 25.80 -1.91 5.82
CA GLN A 280 25.61 -0.70 6.64
C GLN A 280 24.12 -0.41 6.92
N GLU A 281 23.21 -0.69 6.00
CA GLU A 281 21.76 -0.61 6.24
C GLU A 281 21.26 -1.65 7.24
N VAL A 282 21.90 -2.83 7.34
CA VAL A 282 21.60 -3.86 8.32
C VAL A 282 22.21 -3.56 9.70
N ILE A 283 23.41 -2.98 9.73
CA ILE A 283 24.09 -2.59 10.99
C ILE A 283 23.61 -1.22 11.51
N ASN A 284 23.19 -0.32 10.62
CA ASN A 284 22.47 0.91 10.92
C ASN A 284 21.04 0.82 10.34
N PRO A 285 20.20 -0.07 10.82
CA PRO A 285 18.82 -0.06 10.35
C PRO A 285 18.20 1.29 10.73
N PRO A 286 17.32 1.83 9.88
CA PRO A 286 16.56 3.07 10.15
C PRO A 286 15.80 3.01 11.49
N LEU A 287 15.74 1.85 12.14
CA LEU A 287 15.18 1.60 13.46
C LEU A 287 15.93 2.29 14.61
N TYR A 288 17.20 2.66 14.46
CA TYR A 288 18.02 3.25 15.51
C TYR A 288 18.18 4.77 15.40
N GLN A 289 17.94 5.34 14.22
CA GLN A 289 17.83 6.78 14.05
C GLN A 289 16.36 7.18 14.05
N GLU A 290 15.78 7.42 15.22
CA GLU A 290 14.46 8.03 15.29
C GLU A 290 14.60 9.52 14.96
N HIS A 291 14.43 9.86 13.68
CA HIS A 291 14.21 11.23 13.26
C HIS A 291 12.90 11.72 13.89
N GLY A 292 12.98 12.58 14.89
CA GLY A 292 11.83 13.09 15.63
C GLY A 292 11.53 14.54 15.28
N ILE A 293 10.31 14.80 14.83
CA ILE A 293 9.72 16.14 14.80
C ILE A 293 9.32 16.50 16.23
N SER A 294 9.47 17.77 16.63
CA SER A 294 9.14 18.22 17.98
C SER A 294 7.65 18.10 18.30
N GLN A 295 7.33 18.10 19.61
CA GLN A 295 5.96 18.03 20.09
C GLN A 295 5.11 19.22 19.62
N GLU A 296 5.68 20.40 19.59
CA GLU A 296 5.04 21.64 19.17
C GLU A 296 4.58 21.54 17.71
N ILE A 297 5.45 21.10 16.85
CA ILE A 297 5.16 20.91 15.40
C ILE A 297 4.12 19.79 15.21
N TRP A 298 4.21 18.66 15.97
CA TRP A 298 3.19 17.63 15.90
C TRP A 298 1.82 18.11 16.38
N ASN A 299 1.77 18.91 17.45
CA ASN A 299 0.52 19.50 17.93
C ASN A 299 -0.14 20.42 16.90
N ALA A 300 0.66 21.14 16.11
CA ALA A 300 0.19 22.00 15.05
C ALA A 300 -0.34 21.23 13.83
N ILE A 301 0.28 20.09 13.49
CA ILE A 301 0.01 19.40 12.22
C ILE A 301 -1.06 18.31 12.32
N ILE A 302 -1.25 17.67 13.47
CA ILE A 302 -2.22 16.56 13.64
C ILE A 302 -3.63 16.93 13.15
N PRO A 303 -4.18 18.14 13.41
CA PRO A 303 -5.51 18.50 12.92
C PRO A 303 -5.65 18.55 11.39
N PHE A 304 -4.54 18.68 10.68
CA PHE A 304 -4.50 18.77 9.20
C PHE A 304 -4.07 17.47 8.53
N LEU A 305 -3.73 16.42 9.31
CA LEU A 305 -3.39 15.12 8.75
C LEU A 305 -4.63 14.42 8.21
N SER A 306 -4.49 13.79 7.04
CA SER A 306 -5.48 12.82 6.61
C SER A 306 -5.53 11.64 7.58
N LEU A 307 -6.67 10.97 7.71
CA LEU A 307 -6.81 9.82 8.60
C LEU A 307 -5.80 8.69 8.28
N PRO A 308 -5.53 8.33 7.01
CA PRO A 308 -4.48 7.37 6.66
C PRO A 308 -3.08 7.82 7.11
N ASP A 309 -2.74 9.10 6.96
CA ASP A 309 -1.45 9.64 7.40
C ASP A 309 -1.33 9.63 8.92
N LEU A 310 -2.39 9.98 9.64
CA LEU A 310 -2.42 9.91 11.10
C LEU A 310 -2.19 8.47 11.58
N VAL A 311 -2.97 7.53 11.05
CA VAL A 311 -2.88 6.10 11.38
C VAL A 311 -1.47 5.56 11.07
N GLY A 312 -0.90 5.93 9.93
CA GLY A 312 0.47 5.57 9.53
C GLY A 312 1.56 6.11 10.46
N ASN A 313 1.31 7.26 11.12
CA ASN A 313 2.28 7.89 12.03
C ASN A 313 2.09 7.52 13.51
N LEU A 314 1.06 6.79 13.93
CA LEU A 314 0.80 6.47 15.35
C LEU A 314 2.00 5.78 16.02
N LYS A 315 2.61 4.81 15.35
CA LYS A 315 3.81 4.12 15.86
C LYS A 315 4.99 5.09 16.04
N ARG A 316 5.17 6.03 15.13
CA ARG A 316 6.20 7.08 15.21
C ARG A 316 5.94 8.03 16.38
N LEU A 317 4.71 8.52 16.54
CA LEU A 317 4.31 9.38 17.66
C LEU A 317 4.55 8.69 19.01
N ALA A 318 4.23 7.40 19.11
CA ALA A 318 4.47 6.62 20.32
C ALA A 318 5.96 6.44 20.62
N ARG A 319 6.80 6.12 19.61
CA ARG A 319 8.25 6.01 19.76
C ARG A 319 8.90 7.32 20.21
N LEU A 320 8.41 8.44 19.70
CA LEU A 320 8.81 9.78 20.14
C LEU A 320 8.32 10.12 21.55
N ARG A 321 7.60 9.19 22.22
CA ARG A 321 7.01 9.35 23.56
C ARG A 321 6.00 10.51 23.67
N LEU A 322 5.41 10.90 22.55
CA LEU A 322 4.38 11.94 22.48
C LEU A 322 3.00 11.44 22.92
N LEU A 323 2.74 10.14 22.83
CA LEU A 323 1.49 9.51 23.27
C LEU A 323 1.64 8.94 24.68
N LYS A 324 1.97 9.79 25.66
CA LYS A 324 2.14 9.43 27.07
C LYS A 324 1.17 10.19 27.97
N GLY A 325 0.59 9.49 28.97
CA GLY A 325 -0.22 10.12 30.02
C GLY A 325 -1.38 10.96 29.45
N ASN A 326 -1.62 12.12 30.03
CA ASN A 326 -2.70 13.03 29.66
C ASN A 326 -2.20 14.22 28.81
N GLN A 327 -1.21 14.02 27.97
CA GLN A 327 -0.71 15.09 27.09
C GLN A 327 -1.81 15.56 26.11
N PRO A 328 -1.89 16.86 25.78
CA PRO A 328 -2.90 17.41 24.85
C PRO A 328 -2.90 16.73 23.47
N ILE A 329 -1.73 16.28 23.02
CA ILE A 329 -1.58 15.57 21.73
C ILE A 329 -2.38 14.25 21.71
N VAL A 330 -2.54 13.57 22.85
CA VAL A 330 -3.32 12.33 22.95
C VAL A 330 -4.79 12.61 22.64
N SER A 331 -5.35 13.69 23.21
CA SER A 331 -6.74 14.09 22.93
C SER A 331 -6.93 14.42 21.45
N LYS A 332 -6.03 15.24 20.86
CA LYS A 332 -6.08 15.57 19.43
C LYS A 332 -6.06 14.32 18.52
N VAL A 333 -5.21 13.34 18.85
CA VAL A 333 -5.13 12.08 18.11
C VAL A 333 -6.42 11.27 18.27
N VAL A 334 -6.95 11.16 19.48
CA VAL A 334 -8.20 10.43 19.75
C VAL A 334 -9.39 11.10 19.03
N ASP A 335 -9.49 12.42 19.09
CA ASP A 335 -10.56 13.18 18.41
C ASP A 335 -10.49 13.00 16.90
N ALA A 336 -9.29 13.06 16.32
CA ALA A 336 -9.10 12.83 14.88
C ALA A 336 -9.43 11.39 14.45
N LEU A 337 -9.10 10.37 15.28
CA LEU A 337 -9.44 8.96 15.01
C LEU A 337 -10.96 8.71 15.11
N ASN A 338 -11.68 9.46 15.93
CA ASN A 338 -13.13 9.33 16.12
C ASN A 338 -13.95 10.16 15.14
N ASN A 339 -13.33 10.97 14.30
CA ASN A 339 -14.05 11.84 13.36
C ASN A 339 -14.65 11.01 12.20
N GLN A 340 -15.98 10.91 12.18
CA GLN A 340 -16.71 10.11 11.20
C GLN A 340 -16.63 10.68 9.77
N ALA A 341 -16.53 12.01 9.61
CA ALA A 341 -16.41 12.62 8.29
C ALA A 341 -15.08 12.25 7.62
N THR A 342 -13.96 12.36 8.36
CA THR A 342 -12.64 11.97 7.85
C THR A 342 -12.52 10.47 7.57
N LEU A 343 -13.27 9.63 8.30
CA LEU A 343 -13.33 8.19 8.03
C LEU A 343 -14.02 7.91 6.68
N ALA A 344 -15.15 8.57 6.41
CA ALA A 344 -15.87 8.40 5.14
C ALA A 344 -15.00 8.85 3.94
N ASP A 345 -14.34 9.99 4.06
CA ASP A 345 -13.44 10.53 3.02
C ASP A 345 -12.22 9.63 2.79
N ALA A 346 -11.65 9.09 3.86
CA ALA A 346 -10.47 8.22 3.80
C ALA A 346 -10.76 6.85 3.21
N ASN A 347 -12.03 6.40 3.25
CA ASN A 347 -12.47 5.09 2.76
C ASN A 347 -11.56 3.93 3.23
N LEU A 348 -11.22 3.93 4.54
CA LEU A 348 -10.36 2.89 5.13
C LEU A 348 -11.12 1.58 5.28
N HIS A 349 -10.59 0.52 4.67
CA HIS A 349 -11.14 -0.82 4.83
C HIS A 349 -10.86 -1.36 6.25
N PRO A 350 -11.78 -2.16 6.88
CA PRO A 350 -11.56 -2.77 8.20
C PRO A 350 -10.23 -3.51 8.34
N ALA A 351 -9.74 -4.15 7.28
CA ALA A 351 -8.43 -4.81 7.29
C ALA A 351 -7.28 -3.84 7.51
N GLN A 352 -7.31 -2.66 6.89
CA GLN A 352 -6.28 -1.63 7.08
C GLN A 352 -6.27 -1.10 8.51
N VAL A 353 -7.47 -0.92 9.09
CA VAL A 353 -7.63 -0.48 10.48
C VAL A 353 -7.16 -1.57 11.46
N LEU A 354 -7.51 -2.84 11.22
CA LEU A 354 -7.02 -3.96 12.03
C LEU A 354 -5.49 -4.03 12.04
N LEU A 355 -4.86 -3.90 10.87
CA LEU A 355 -3.40 -3.90 10.76
C LEU A 355 -2.77 -2.75 11.55
N ALA A 356 -3.33 -1.56 11.43
CA ALA A 356 -2.86 -0.39 12.19
C ALA A 356 -3.00 -0.61 13.69
N LEU A 357 -4.16 -1.10 14.15
CA LEU A 357 -4.42 -1.46 15.54
C LEU A 357 -3.40 -2.47 16.06
N ARG A 358 -3.22 -3.60 15.36
CA ARG A 358 -2.27 -4.64 15.77
C ARG A 358 -0.82 -4.19 15.74
N ASN A 359 -0.44 -3.37 14.77
CA ASN A 359 0.89 -2.77 14.70
C ASN A 359 1.13 -1.78 15.84
N TYR A 360 0.11 -1.04 16.26
CA TYR A 360 0.19 -0.13 17.40
C TYR A 360 0.25 -0.90 18.73
N GLU A 361 -0.63 -1.87 18.95
CA GLU A 361 -0.66 -2.71 20.15
C GLU A 361 0.63 -3.51 20.38
N ASN A 362 1.24 -3.98 19.30
CA ASN A 362 2.44 -4.82 19.36
C ASN A 362 3.74 -4.04 19.08
N MET A 363 3.72 -2.71 19.14
CA MET A 363 4.89 -1.88 18.84
C MET A 363 6.05 -2.07 19.83
N ASN A 364 5.76 -2.56 21.03
CA ASN A 364 6.72 -2.81 22.09
C ASN A 364 7.25 -4.26 22.13
N LYS A 365 6.80 -5.13 21.23
CA LYS A 365 7.38 -6.46 21.11
C LYS A 365 8.81 -6.34 20.62
N ASN A 366 9.75 -6.72 21.49
CA ASN A 366 11.16 -6.82 21.14
C ASN A 366 11.30 -7.90 20.06
N ILE A 367 11.68 -7.49 18.86
CA ILE A 367 12.16 -8.42 17.85
C ILE A 367 13.62 -8.66 18.20
N PRO A 368 14.03 -9.87 18.63
CA PRO A 368 15.43 -10.14 18.88
C PRO A 368 16.19 -9.93 17.57
N LEU A 369 17.19 -9.05 17.59
CA LEU A 369 18.10 -8.91 16.48
C LEU A 369 19.02 -10.13 16.51
N VAL A 370 18.85 -11.02 15.55
CA VAL A 370 19.76 -12.15 15.35
C VAL A 370 20.87 -11.62 14.43
N LEU A 371 22.07 -11.50 14.97
CA LEU A 371 23.25 -11.18 14.16
C LEU A 371 23.55 -12.33 13.18
N PRO A 372 24.24 -12.05 12.05
CA PRO A 372 24.67 -13.10 11.13
C PRO A 372 25.51 -14.21 11.78
N THR A 373 26.09 -13.95 12.94
CA THR A 373 26.84 -14.90 13.79
C THR A 373 25.95 -15.83 14.61
N GLY A 374 24.61 -15.72 14.53
CA GLY A 374 23.66 -16.48 15.34
C GLY A 374 23.52 -15.98 16.79
N HIS A 375 24.25 -14.93 17.20
CA HIS A 375 24.10 -14.34 18.52
C HIS A 375 22.85 -13.46 18.59
N ILE A 376 22.06 -13.66 19.65
CA ILE A 376 20.89 -12.85 19.96
C ILE A 376 21.36 -11.61 20.72
N VAL A 377 21.21 -10.42 20.14
CA VAL A 377 21.45 -9.17 20.86
C VAL A 377 20.24 -8.86 21.74
N LEU A 378 20.50 -8.61 23.01
CA LEU A 378 19.50 -8.32 24.03
C LEU A 378 18.65 -7.08 23.70
N PRO A 379 17.44 -7.00 24.27
CA PRO A 379 16.42 -6.05 23.84
C PRO A 379 16.85 -4.61 24.03
N LEU A 380 16.48 -3.81 23.02
CA LEU A 380 16.48 -2.34 23.09
C LEU A 380 15.77 -1.83 24.36
N PRO A 381 16.16 -0.66 24.89
CA PRO A 381 15.48 -0.03 26.00
C PRO A 381 13.97 0.01 25.73
N SER A 382 13.18 -0.29 26.76
CA SER A 382 11.73 -0.50 26.68
C SER A 382 11.03 0.50 25.77
N LEU A 383 10.52 0.01 24.64
CA LEU A 383 9.64 0.80 23.78
C LEU A 383 8.41 1.25 24.62
N PRO A 384 7.85 2.42 24.36
CA PRO A 384 6.70 2.89 25.08
C PRO A 384 5.52 1.95 24.91
N GLN A 385 4.75 1.75 25.99
CA GLN A 385 3.52 0.96 25.95
C GLN A 385 2.46 1.68 25.10
N PRO A 386 1.59 0.93 24.39
CA PRO A 386 0.46 1.51 23.69
C PRO A 386 -0.45 2.29 24.64
N HIS A 387 -0.87 3.50 24.23
CA HIS A 387 -1.75 4.32 25.03
C HIS A 387 -3.19 3.79 24.96
N VAL A 388 -3.82 3.50 26.11
CA VAL A 388 -5.14 2.85 26.21
C VAL A 388 -6.23 3.61 25.45
N LYS A 389 -6.30 4.94 25.55
CA LYS A 389 -7.30 5.76 24.83
C LYS A 389 -7.13 5.67 23.30
N VAL A 390 -5.88 5.58 22.80
CA VAL A 390 -5.61 5.42 21.37
C VAL A 390 -6.01 4.03 20.89
N VAL A 391 -5.71 2.97 21.68
CA VAL A 391 -6.17 1.60 21.37
C VAL A 391 -7.70 1.54 21.34
N HIS A 392 -8.38 2.17 22.29
CA HIS A 392 -9.83 2.24 22.32
C HIS A 392 -10.39 2.98 21.09
N ALA A 393 -9.80 4.12 20.70
CA ALA A 393 -10.20 4.87 19.51
C ALA A 393 -9.97 4.07 18.23
N LEU A 394 -8.88 3.30 18.12
CA LEU A 394 -8.63 2.40 16.98
C LEU A 394 -9.64 1.24 16.91
N ASN A 395 -10.05 0.67 18.05
CA ASN A 395 -11.12 -0.34 18.07
C ASN A 395 -12.47 0.25 17.64
N HIS A 396 -12.78 1.48 18.07
CA HIS A 396 -13.97 2.20 17.62
C HIS A 396 -13.91 2.48 16.12
N LEU A 397 -12.75 2.93 15.62
CA LEU A 397 -12.50 3.14 14.20
C LEU A 397 -12.68 1.85 13.39
N LEU A 398 -12.19 0.70 13.89
CA LEU A 398 -12.38 -0.61 13.28
C LEU A 398 -13.88 -0.94 13.17
N THR A 399 -14.63 -0.76 14.24
CA THR A 399 -16.08 -1.01 14.25
C THR A 399 -16.82 -0.09 13.27
N SER A 400 -16.44 1.18 13.23
CA SER A 400 -17.06 2.17 12.33
C SER A 400 -16.72 1.90 10.86
N SER A 401 -15.54 1.37 10.56
CA SER A 401 -15.10 1.10 9.18
C SER A 401 -15.92 0.00 8.48
N PHE A 402 -16.55 -0.91 9.23
CA PHE A 402 -17.46 -1.90 8.62
C PHE A 402 -18.67 -1.25 7.93
N LYS A 403 -19.09 -0.06 8.37
CA LYS A 403 -20.21 0.67 7.76
C LYS A 403 -19.90 1.21 6.36
N LEU A 404 -18.63 1.27 6.00
CA LEU A 404 -18.14 1.73 4.69
C LEU A 404 -18.05 0.60 3.65
N LEU A 405 -18.30 -0.65 4.05
CA LEU A 405 -18.25 -1.78 3.12
C LEU A 405 -19.37 -1.66 2.08
N VAL A 406 -18.99 -1.81 0.82
CA VAL A 406 -19.92 -1.76 -0.31
C VAL A 406 -20.18 -3.18 -0.80
N PRO A 407 -21.42 -3.66 -0.79
CA PRO A 407 -21.72 -5.02 -1.21
C PRO A 407 -21.37 -5.25 -2.68
N THR A 408 -20.92 -6.46 -2.98
CA THR A 408 -20.69 -6.91 -4.36
C THR A 408 -21.95 -7.46 -5.00
N GLY A 409 -22.95 -7.83 -4.18
CA GLY A 409 -24.19 -8.44 -4.61
C GLY A 409 -24.08 -9.93 -4.94
N MET A 410 -22.95 -10.57 -4.63
CA MET A 410 -22.68 -11.98 -4.91
C MET A 410 -23.08 -12.88 -3.73
N ARG A 411 -23.38 -14.15 -4.02
CA ARG A 411 -23.59 -15.20 -3.01
C ARG A 411 -22.25 -15.83 -2.68
N TYR A 412 -21.85 -15.75 -1.41
CA TYR A 412 -20.56 -16.27 -0.95
C TYR A 412 -20.67 -17.56 -0.16
N LEU A 413 -19.70 -18.44 -0.34
CA LEU A 413 -19.39 -19.49 0.60
C LEU A 413 -17.95 -19.32 1.07
N VAL A 414 -17.79 -19.07 2.37
CA VAL A 414 -16.50 -18.83 3.02
C VAL A 414 -16.16 -20.04 3.88
N ALA A 415 -15.05 -20.70 3.60
CA ALA A 415 -14.56 -21.82 4.40
C ALA A 415 -13.31 -21.40 5.17
N VAL A 416 -13.34 -21.54 6.49
CA VAL A 416 -12.29 -21.06 7.40
C VAL A 416 -11.59 -22.24 8.06
N ASP A 417 -10.28 -22.26 7.97
CA ASP A 417 -9.41 -23.16 8.71
C ASP A 417 -9.34 -22.72 10.18
N VAL A 418 -9.55 -23.66 11.10
CA VAL A 418 -9.58 -23.42 12.55
C VAL A 418 -8.47 -24.16 13.30
N ARG A 419 -7.47 -24.71 12.59
CA ARG A 419 -6.34 -25.41 13.20
C ARG A 419 -5.48 -24.48 14.07
N SER A 420 -4.70 -25.08 14.96
CA SER A 420 -3.82 -24.33 15.88
C SER A 420 -2.82 -23.41 15.18
N GLN A 421 -2.33 -23.78 14.01
CA GLN A 421 -1.45 -22.95 13.18
C GLN A 421 -2.10 -21.62 12.77
N MET A 422 -3.42 -21.59 12.59
CA MET A 422 -4.15 -20.36 12.30
C MET A 422 -4.14 -19.39 13.50
N VAL A 423 -4.17 -19.92 14.71
CA VAL A 423 -4.21 -19.12 15.96
C VAL A 423 -2.82 -18.65 16.38
N HIS A 424 -1.82 -19.53 16.30
CA HIS A 424 -0.46 -19.27 16.78
C HIS A 424 0.51 -18.85 15.68
N GLY A 425 0.13 -19.03 14.42
CA GLY A 425 0.91 -18.62 13.26
C GLY A 425 0.97 -17.10 13.06
N LYS A 426 1.74 -16.70 12.07
CA LYS A 426 1.87 -15.30 11.64
C LYS A 426 1.51 -15.20 10.16
N CYS A 427 0.77 -14.17 9.81
CA CYS A 427 0.55 -13.87 8.40
C CYS A 427 1.87 -13.46 7.72
N TRP A 428 2.10 -14.00 6.52
CA TRP A 428 3.21 -13.53 5.71
C TRP A 428 2.98 -12.06 5.31
N GLN A 429 3.99 -11.22 5.43
CA GLN A 429 4.00 -9.74 5.31
C GLN A 429 3.28 -8.99 6.45
N CYS A 430 2.64 -9.67 7.41
CA CYS A 430 1.84 -9.05 8.45
C CYS A 430 1.97 -9.78 9.79
N SER A 431 3.18 -9.85 10.33
CA SER A 431 3.53 -10.68 11.50
C SER A 431 2.79 -10.34 12.80
N ASN A 432 2.14 -9.17 12.89
CA ASN A 432 1.35 -8.75 14.06
C ASN A 432 -0.12 -9.22 13.99
N VAL A 433 -0.53 -9.84 12.89
CA VAL A 433 -1.86 -10.41 12.71
C VAL A 433 -1.72 -11.92 12.54
N THR A 434 -2.53 -12.68 13.27
CA THR A 434 -2.59 -14.14 13.08
C THR A 434 -3.45 -14.50 11.87
N PRO A 435 -3.20 -15.63 11.21
CA PRO A 435 -4.05 -16.12 10.14
C PRO A 435 -5.52 -16.23 10.53
N ALA A 436 -5.82 -16.68 11.76
CA ALA A 436 -7.19 -16.72 12.29
C ALA A 436 -7.84 -15.34 12.34
N GLN A 437 -7.11 -14.31 12.83
CA GLN A 437 -7.63 -12.95 12.86
C GLN A 437 -7.95 -12.42 11.45
N ALA A 438 -7.04 -12.65 10.50
CA ALA A 438 -7.22 -12.25 9.11
C ALA A 438 -8.41 -12.97 8.45
N ALA A 439 -8.51 -14.29 8.64
CA ALA A 439 -9.57 -15.13 8.07
C ALA A 439 -10.95 -14.74 8.64
N ILE A 440 -11.05 -14.60 9.96
CA ILE A 440 -12.31 -14.25 10.63
C ILE A 440 -12.74 -12.82 10.26
N LEU A 441 -11.79 -11.86 10.17
CA LEU A 441 -12.11 -10.52 9.69
C LEU A 441 -12.64 -10.56 8.25
N GLN A 442 -12.02 -11.33 7.37
CA GLN A 442 -12.48 -11.48 5.98
C GLN A 442 -13.90 -12.04 5.91
N ALA A 443 -14.19 -13.12 6.66
CA ALA A 443 -15.54 -13.68 6.75
C ALA A 443 -16.53 -12.65 7.30
N LEU A 444 -16.16 -11.92 8.34
CA LEU A 444 -16.99 -10.91 8.97
C LEU A 444 -17.27 -9.71 8.04
N CYS A 445 -16.28 -9.26 7.26
CA CYS A 445 -16.50 -8.23 6.24
C CYS A 445 -17.58 -8.65 5.24
N LEU A 446 -17.51 -9.89 4.75
CA LEU A 446 -18.52 -10.41 3.81
C LEU A 446 -19.90 -10.52 4.46
N VAL A 447 -19.99 -11.08 5.68
CA VAL A 447 -21.28 -11.21 6.40
C VAL A 447 -21.93 -9.85 6.67
N LYS A 448 -21.14 -8.82 6.99
CA LYS A 448 -21.67 -7.48 7.23
C LYS A 448 -22.07 -6.74 5.95
N ALA A 449 -21.38 -7.00 4.85
CA ALA A 449 -21.64 -6.33 3.57
C ALA A 449 -22.72 -7.02 2.73
N GLU A 450 -22.67 -8.34 2.61
CA GLU A 450 -23.47 -9.10 1.65
C GLU A 450 -24.79 -9.64 2.23
N ARG A 451 -25.71 -10.03 1.36
CA ARG A 451 -27.02 -10.58 1.75
C ARG A 451 -26.99 -12.09 1.94
N ASP A 452 -26.25 -12.83 1.10
CA ASP A 452 -26.17 -14.30 1.12
C ASP A 452 -24.71 -14.73 1.31
N VAL A 453 -24.36 -15.04 2.56
CA VAL A 453 -23.05 -15.56 2.93
C VAL A 453 -23.23 -16.80 3.78
N THR A 454 -22.68 -17.90 3.30
CA THR A 454 -22.57 -19.15 4.07
C THR A 454 -21.15 -19.25 4.60
N VAL A 455 -21.01 -19.34 5.92
CA VAL A 455 -19.71 -19.51 6.57
C VAL A 455 -19.59 -20.93 7.10
N LEU A 456 -18.52 -21.62 6.73
CA LEU A 456 -18.21 -22.99 7.14
C LEU A 456 -16.83 -23.03 7.79
N ALA A 457 -16.61 -23.91 8.74
CA ALA A 457 -15.29 -24.22 9.30
C ALA A 457 -14.89 -25.67 8.98
N PHE A 458 -13.59 -25.91 8.79
CA PHE A 458 -13.04 -27.26 8.63
C PHE A 458 -12.97 -27.95 10.00
N GLY A 459 -13.98 -28.78 10.28
CA GLY A 459 -14.10 -29.50 11.55
C GLY A 459 -13.42 -30.86 11.54
N ALA A 460 -13.50 -31.52 12.69
CA ALA A 460 -13.03 -32.90 12.87
C ALA A 460 -13.70 -33.86 11.87
N ASP A 461 -13.08 -35.00 11.63
CA ASP A 461 -13.60 -36.07 10.77
C ASP A 461 -13.92 -35.66 9.32
N GLU A 462 -13.19 -34.65 8.82
CA GLU A 462 -13.37 -34.11 7.46
C GLU A 462 -14.77 -33.54 7.23
N VAL A 463 -15.45 -33.05 8.27
CA VAL A 463 -16.79 -32.46 8.18
C VAL A 463 -16.70 -30.93 8.18
N LEU A 464 -17.44 -30.29 7.27
CA LEU A 464 -17.61 -28.84 7.29
C LEU A 464 -18.74 -28.47 8.26
N ILE A 465 -18.43 -27.62 9.23
CA ILE A 465 -19.31 -27.17 10.28
C ILE A 465 -19.84 -25.78 9.94
N PRO A 466 -21.17 -25.57 9.78
CA PRO A 466 -21.74 -24.24 9.58
C PRO A 466 -21.50 -23.34 10.81
N VAL A 467 -21.04 -22.10 10.54
CA VAL A 467 -20.81 -21.09 11.57
C VAL A 467 -21.77 -19.94 11.37
N THR A 468 -22.66 -19.73 12.33
CA THR A 468 -23.62 -18.62 12.27
C THR A 468 -22.93 -17.35 12.75
N LEU A 469 -22.78 -16.37 11.86
CA LEU A 469 -22.33 -15.02 12.15
C LEU A 469 -23.48 -14.07 11.79
N ASP A 470 -23.92 -13.25 12.73
CA ASP A 470 -24.87 -12.18 12.48
C ASP A 470 -24.15 -10.85 12.17
N ARG A 471 -24.89 -9.88 11.64
CA ARG A 471 -24.29 -8.59 11.22
C ARG A 471 -23.84 -7.72 12.39
N GLU A 472 -24.37 -7.93 13.57
CA GLU A 472 -24.05 -7.13 14.75
C GLU A 472 -22.87 -7.70 15.54
N ILE A 473 -22.45 -8.93 15.23
CA ILE A 473 -21.34 -9.58 15.95
C ILE A 473 -20.06 -8.78 15.83
N THR A 474 -19.33 -8.67 16.94
CA THR A 474 -18.00 -8.06 16.98
C THR A 474 -16.92 -9.04 16.50
N LEU A 475 -15.75 -8.51 16.11
CA LEU A 475 -14.63 -9.35 15.72
C LEU A 475 -14.20 -10.31 16.83
N GLN A 476 -14.21 -9.87 18.10
CA GLN A 476 -13.86 -10.72 19.23
C GLN A 476 -14.87 -11.85 19.43
N GLN A 477 -16.16 -11.55 19.41
CA GLN A 477 -17.22 -12.58 19.53
C GLN A 477 -17.17 -13.59 18.37
N ALA A 478 -16.87 -13.11 17.15
CA ALA A 478 -16.65 -14.01 16.02
C ALA A 478 -15.46 -14.94 16.25
N GLN A 479 -14.33 -14.40 16.72
CA GLN A 479 -13.16 -15.21 17.07
C GLN A 479 -13.47 -16.27 18.13
N ASP A 480 -14.25 -15.91 19.14
CA ASP A 480 -14.63 -16.85 20.22
C ASP A 480 -15.51 -17.99 19.70
N ARG A 481 -16.46 -17.71 18.79
CA ARG A 481 -17.25 -18.77 18.11
C ARG A 481 -16.37 -19.76 17.31
N PHE A 482 -15.33 -19.27 16.62
CA PHE A 482 -14.45 -20.17 15.87
C PHE A 482 -13.51 -21.00 16.76
N LYS A 483 -13.16 -20.52 17.97
CA LYS A 483 -12.33 -21.28 18.92
C LYS A 483 -13.02 -22.53 19.48
N GLU A 484 -14.35 -22.55 19.53
CA GLU A 484 -15.13 -23.66 20.04
C GLU A 484 -15.24 -24.84 19.07
N ILE A 485 -14.81 -24.63 17.80
CA ILE A 485 -14.99 -25.62 16.75
C ILE A 485 -13.83 -26.63 16.79
N PRO A 486 -14.12 -27.95 16.91
CA PRO A 486 -13.09 -28.97 16.80
C PRO A 486 -12.41 -28.91 15.44
N ASN A 487 -11.09 -28.76 15.42
CA ASN A 487 -10.34 -28.63 14.17
C ASN A 487 -10.17 -29.96 13.44
N GLY A 488 -10.00 -29.87 12.12
CA GLY A 488 -9.78 -31.01 11.24
C GLY A 488 -8.89 -30.68 10.05
N PRO A 489 -8.60 -31.66 9.20
CA PRO A 489 -7.77 -31.44 8.02
C PRO A 489 -8.46 -30.52 7.01
N VAL A 490 -7.66 -29.72 6.30
CA VAL A 490 -8.16 -28.79 5.28
C VAL A 490 -8.00 -29.42 3.90
N ASP A 491 -9.10 -29.77 3.28
CA ASP A 491 -9.18 -30.12 1.85
C ASP A 491 -9.93 -29.00 1.11
N LEU A 492 -9.24 -28.32 0.21
CA LEU A 492 -9.77 -27.16 -0.54
C LEU A 492 -10.97 -27.49 -1.43
N THR A 493 -11.22 -28.77 -1.71
CA THR A 493 -12.37 -29.21 -2.53
C THR A 493 -13.65 -29.39 -1.71
N GLN A 494 -13.54 -29.62 -0.42
CA GLN A 494 -14.69 -29.88 0.45
C GLN A 494 -15.79 -28.81 0.38
N PRO A 495 -15.50 -27.49 0.41
CA PRO A 495 -16.53 -26.47 0.30
C PRO A 495 -17.31 -26.54 -1.02
N ILE A 496 -16.62 -26.87 -2.11
CA ILE A 496 -17.22 -27.00 -3.44
C ILE A 496 -18.13 -28.25 -3.47
N LEU A 497 -17.63 -29.38 -2.96
CA LEU A 497 -18.38 -30.64 -2.92
C LEU A 497 -19.60 -30.53 -1.98
N TRP A 498 -19.44 -29.84 -0.84
CA TRP A 498 -20.53 -29.55 0.09
C TRP A 498 -21.64 -28.75 -0.59
N ALA A 499 -21.29 -27.65 -1.27
CA ALA A 499 -22.25 -26.83 -1.99
C ALA A 499 -22.95 -27.61 -3.14
N LYS A 500 -22.19 -28.44 -3.87
CA LYS A 500 -22.73 -29.32 -4.91
C LYS A 500 -23.74 -30.32 -4.35
N LYS A 501 -23.39 -31.00 -3.24
CA LYS A 501 -24.26 -31.98 -2.56
C LYS A 501 -25.55 -31.35 -2.08
N ASN A 502 -25.46 -30.16 -1.49
CA ASN A 502 -26.61 -29.42 -0.94
C ASN A 502 -27.35 -28.57 -2.00
N ARG A 503 -26.95 -28.63 -3.27
CA ARG A 503 -27.48 -27.78 -4.35
C ARG A 503 -27.51 -26.29 -3.99
N LYS A 504 -26.57 -25.83 -3.15
CA LYS A 504 -26.45 -24.43 -2.73
C LYS A 504 -25.86 -23.61 -3.87
N PRO A 505 -26.58 -22.63 -4.40
CA PRO A 505 -26.03 -21.75 -5.43
C PRO A 505 -25.02 -20.77 -4.80
N VAL A 506 -23.80 -20.74 -5.35
CA VAL A 506 -22.67 -19.90 -4.88
C VAL A 506 -22.05 -19.22 -6.08
N ASP A 507 -21.82 -17.91 -5.98
CA ASP A 507 -21.13 -17.15 -7.02
C ASP A 507 -19.63 -17.08 -6.75
N VAL A 508 -19.22 -17.02 -5.46
CA VAL A 508 -17.82 -16.93 -5.08
C VAL A 508 -17.52 -17.83 -3.88
N PHE A 509 -16.63 -18.78 -4.06
CA PHE A 509 -16.02 -19.54 -2.98
C PHE A 509 -14.75 -18.83 -2.49
N VAL A 510 -14.59 -18.71 -1.17
CA VAL A 510 -13.39 -18.16 -0.53
C VAL A 510 -12.90 -19.15 0.52
N VAL A 511 -11.73 -19.73 0.33
CA VAL A 511 -11.11 -20.64 1.30
C VAL A 511 -9.94 -19.94 1.97
N LEU A 512 -9.97 -19.87 3.30
CA LEU A 512 -9.02 -19.16 4.15
C LEU A 512 -8.26 -20.16 5.01
N THR A 513 -6.96 -20.32 4.76
CA THR A 513 -6.09 -21.28 5.44
C THR A 513 -4.70 -20.69 5.70
N ASP A 514 -3.84 -21.39 6.40
CA ASP A 514 -2.43 -21.02 6.59
C ASP A 514 -1.59 -21.26 5.31
N ASN A 515 -1.19 -22.48 5.05
CA ASN A 515 -0.50 -22.99 3.85
C ASN A 515 -0.50 -24.51 3.77
N GLN A 516 -0.89 -25.18 4.84
CA GLN A 516 -0.88 -26.64 4.95
C GLN A 516 -2.26 -27.18 4.59
N VAL A 517 -2.36 -27.77 3.42
CA VAL A 517 -3.60 -28.35 2.92
C VAL A 517 -3.42 -29.84 2.68
N LYS A 518 -4.45 -30.62 2.97
CA LYS A 518 -4.50 -32.03 2.63
C LYS A 518 -4.75 -32.18 1.13
N PRO A 519 -3.98 -33.00 0.42
CA PRO A 519 -4.32 -33.37 -0.94
C PRO A 519 -5.70 -34.03 -0.98
N GLY A 520 -6.66 -33.41 -1.68
CA GLY A 520 -7.97 -34.01 -1.90
C GLY A 520 -7.92 -35.10 -2.98
N LYS A 521 -8.97 -35.92 -3.05
CA LYS A 521 -9.16 -36.92 -4.11
C LYS A 521 -9.30 -36.28 -5.49
N VAL A 522 -9.78 -35.06 -5.55
CA VAL A 522 -10.01 -34.27 -6.77
C VAL A 522 -9.29 -32.95 -6.64
N LYS A 523 -8.68 -32.44 -7.70
CA LYS A 523 -8.09 -31.08 -7.69
C LYS A 523 -9.19 -30.01 -7.62
N PRO A 524 -9.00 -28.88 -6.90
CA PRO A 524 -9.99 -27.80 -6.81
C PRO A 524 -10.45 -27.28 -8.17
N ALA A 525 -9.54 -27.17 -9.15
CA ALA A 525 -9.87 -26.74 -10.51
C ALA A 525 -10.85 -27.70 -11.23
N VAL A 526 -10.77 -29.01 -10.94
CA VAL A 526 -11.73 -30.00 -11.48
C VAL A 526 -13.04 -29.94 -10.72
N ALA A 527 -13.00 -29.82 -9.40
CA ALA A 527 -14.19 -29.75 -8.55
C ALA A 527 -15.05 -28.53 -8.91
N ILE A 528 -14.42 -27.35 -9.12
CA ILE A 528 -15.16 -26.14 -9.47
C ILE A 528 -15.81 -26.24 -10.88
N GLN A 529 -15.15 -26.88 -11.85
CA GLN A 529 -15.74 -27.12 -13.16
C GLN A 529 -16.95 -28.06 -13.07
N GLN A 530 -16.87 -29.12 -12.28
CA GLN A 530 -18.00 -30.02 -12.03
C GLN A 530 -19.16 -29.30 -11.34
N TYR A 531 -18.87 -28.39 -10.39
CA TYR A 531 -19.87 -27.57 -9.72
C TYR A 531 -20.59 -26.64 -10.69
N ARG A 532 -19.81 -25.89 -11.51
CA ARG A 532 -20.33 -24.98 -12.55
C ARG A 532 -21.31 -25.70 -13.49
N SER A 533 -20.91 -26.90 -13.94
CA SER A 533 -21.75 -27.72 -14.83
C SER A 533 -23.00 -28.25 -14.13
N ALA A 534 -22.88 -28.74 -12.90
CA ALA A 534 -23.97 -29.39 -12.17
C ALA A 534 -25.07 -28.41 -11.73
N LEU A 535 -24.72 -27.16 -11.43
CA LEU A 535 -25.66 -26.13 -11.01
C LEU A 535 -25.99 -25.10 -12.09
N HIS A 536 -25.44 -25.24 -13.28
CA HIS A 536 -25.59 -24.27 -14.40
C HIS A 536 -25.14 -22.85 -14.01
N LEU A 537 -24.03 -22.75 -13.25
CA LEU A 537 -23.42 -21.50 -12.79
C LEU A 537 -22.02 -21.32 -13.40
N PRO A 538 -21.91 -21.03 -14.70
CA PRO A 538 -20.61 -21.04 -15.41
C PRO A 538 -19.62 -19.99 -14.90
N ASN A 539 -20.11 -18.91 -14.28
CA ASN A 539 -19.30 -17.79 -13.82
C ASN A 539 -18.91 -17.89 -12.33
N THR A 540 -19.15 -19.03 -11.68
CA THR A 540 -18.75 -19.23 -10.28
C THR A 540 -17.23 -19.11 -10.14
N LYS A 541 -16.79 -18.32 -9.16
CA LYS A 541 -15.39 -18.02 -8.86
C LYS A 541 -14.87 -18.81 -7.68
N PHE A 542 -13.56 -19.03 -7.65
CA PHE A 542 -12.89 -19.73 -6.56
C PHE A 542 -11.64 -18.96 -6.14
N VAL A 543 -11.56 -18.60 -4.85
CA VAL A 543 -10.44 -17.89 -4.25
C VAL A 543 -9.82 -18.74 -3.16
N THR A 544 -8.50 -18.93 -3.22
CA THR A 544 -7.72 -19.58 -2.15
C THR A 544 -6.82 -18.55 -1.50
N CYS A 545 -6.93 -18.41 -0.16
CA CYS A 545 -6.06 -17.53 0.62
C CYS A 545 -5.18 -18.38 1.54
N ALA A 546 -3.89 -18.45 1.23
CA ALA A 546 -2.85 -19.08 2.05
C ALA A 546 -2.12 -17.99 2.84
N LEU A 547 -2.57 -17.73 4.08
CA LEU A 547 -2.25 -16.51 4.82
C LEU A 547 -0.83 -16.48 5.40
N SER A 548 -0.18 -17.65 5.58
CA SER A 548 1.13 -17.77 6.23
C SER A 548 2.29 -18.02 5.27
N CYS A 549 2.04 -18.10 3.98
CA CYS A 549 3.07 -18.40 2.98
C CYS A 549 3.22 -17.31 1.93
N SER A 550 4.35 -17.33 1.24
CA SER A 550 4.66 -16.41 0.14
C SER A 550 4.22 -16.91 -1.23
N GLN A 551 3.87 -18.20 -1.33
CA GLN A 551 3.50 -18.83 -2.60
C GLN A 551 2.46 -19.93 -2.39
N ILE A 552 1.52 -20.03 -3.30
CA ILE A 552 0.58 -21.14 -3.43
C ILE A 552 0.22 -21.31 -4.90
N VAL A 553 -0.08 -22.55 -5.31
CA VAL A 553 -0.49 -22.88 -6.68
C VAL A 553 -1.70 -23.82 -6.62
N VAL A 554 -2.89 -23.24 -6.62
CA VAL A 554 -4.19 -23.95 -6.65
C VAL A 554 -4.98 -23.55 -7.88
N ALA A 555 -4.96 -22.26 -8.20
CA ALA A 555 -5.65 -21.73 -9.37
C ALA A 555 -5.10 -22.34 -10.67
N ASN A 556 -6.00 -22.80 -11.53
CA ASN A 556 -5.62 -23.19 -12.88
C ASN A 556 -5.23 -21.94 -13.69
N PRO A 557 -4.01 -21.86 -14.23
CA PRO A 557 -3.58 -20.70 -15.03
C PRO A 557 -4.49 -20.36 -16.21
N ASN A 558 -5.23 -21.35 -16.70
CA ASN A 558 -6.14 -21.21 -17.83
C ASN A 558 -7.58 -20.87 -17.42
N ASP A 559 -7.89 -20.85 -16.13
CA ASP A 559 -9.21 -20.48 -15.62
C ASP A 559 -9.18 -19.05 -15.06
N PRO A 560 -9.75 -18.05 -15.75
CA PRO A 560 -9.76 -16.67 -15.28
C PRO A 560 -10.61 -16.47 -14.02
N LEU A 561 -11.47 -17.43 -13.69
CA LEU A 561 -12.36 -17.39 -12.52
C LEU A 561 -11.76 -18.05 -11.27
N MET A 562 -10.45 -18.30 -11.27
CA MET A 562 -9.70 -18.78 -10.11
C MET A 562 -8.61 -17.76 -9.73
N LEU A 563 -8.47 -17.52 -8.41
CA LEU A 563 -7.50 -16.59 -7.84
C LEU A 563 -6.82 -17.21 -6.63
N ASP A 564 -5.50 -17.19 -6.61
CA ASP A 564 -4.70 -17.51 -5.44
C ASP A 564 -4.23 -16.23 -4.74
N ILE A 565 -4.23 -16.25 -3.41
CA ILE A 565 -3.69 -15.19 -2.55
C ILE A 565 -2.71 -15.83 -1.59
N ALA A 566 -1.46 -15.36 -1.60
CA ALA A 566 -0.39 -15.88 -0.73
C ALA A 566 0.10 -14.76 0.20
N GLY A 567 -0.20 -14.88 1.50
CA GLY A 567 0.06 -13.87 2.52
C GLY A 567 -1.14 -12.96 2.80
N TYR A 568 -0.92 -11.93 3.63
CA TYR A 568 -1.99 -11.00 4.02
C TYR A 568 -1.48 -9.56 4.14
N ASP A 569 -2.30 -8.62 3.69
CA ASP A 569 -2.16 -7.19 3.92
C ASP A 569 -3.54 -6.50 3.91
N GLY A 570 -3.56 -5.17 4.04
CA GLY A 570 -4.80 -4.39 4.01
C GLY A 570 -5.53 -4.36 2.66
N HIS A 571 -4.92 -4.91 1.60
CA HIS A 571 -5.49 -4.94 0.26
C HIS A 571 -6.22 -6.25 -0.06
N VAL A 572 -5.90 -7.35 0.63
CA VAL A 572 -6.48 -8.68 0.37
C VAL A 572 -8.02 -8.66 0.26
N PRO A 573 -8.78 -8.07 1.19
CA PRO A 573 -10.24 -8.05 1.07
C PRO A 573 -10.73 -7.33 -0.19
N ARG A 574 -10.13 -6.19 -0.53
CA ARG A 574 -10.51 -5.43 -1.73
C ARG A 574 -10.15 -6.14 -3.03
N ILE A 575 -9.05 -6.93 -3.03
CA ILE A 575 -8.71 -7.81 -4.17
C ILE A 575 -9.80 -8.87 -4.35
N ILE A 576 -10.28 -9.49 -3.28
CA ILE A 576 -11.38 -10.46 -3.33
C ILE A 576 -12.66 -9.79 -3.86
N GLU A 577 -13.01 -8.59 -3.36
CA GLU A 577 -14.17 -7.83 -3.81
C GLU A 577 -14.08 -7.46 -5.31
N ALA A 578 -12.93 -6.93 -5.75
CA ALA A 578 -12.69 -6.58 -7.15
C ALA A 578 -12.79 -7.81 -8.07
N PHE A 579 -12.17 -8.93 -7.66
CA PHE A 579 -12.30 -10.20 -8.36
C PHE A 579 -13.76 -10.67 -8.42
N SER A 580 -14.49 -10.59 -7.32
CA SER A 580 -15.90 -10.99 -7.24
C SER A 580 -16.76 -10.19 -8.21
N ARG A 581 -16.54 -8.88 -8.34
CA ARG A 581 -17.21 -8.01 -9.31
C ARG A 581 -16.78 -8.23 -10.77
N GLY A 582 -15.74 -9.02 -11.04
CA GLY A 582 -15.22 -9.26 -12.39
C GLY A 582 -14.38 -8.09 -12.93
N ALA A 583 -13.69 -7.37 -12.06
CA ALA A 583 -12.79 -6.29 -12.46
C ALA A 583 -11.58 -6.82 -13.27
N PHE A 584 -11.19 -8.08 -13.02
CA PHE A 584 -10.10 -8.77 -13.72
C PHE A 584 -10.32 -10.27 -13.79
#